data_49466723ecd64737799e40409b9c930e
#
_entry.id   49466723ecd64737799e40409b9c930e
#
_cell.length_a   1.000
_cell.length_b   1.000
_cell.length_c   1.000
_cell.angle_alpha   90.00
_cell.angle_beta   90.00
_cell.angle_gamma   90.00
#
_symmetry.space_group_name_H-M   'P 1'
#
loop_
_entity.id
_entity.type
_entity.pdbx_description
1 polymer ?
#
loop_
_entity_poly.entity_id
_entity_poly.type
_entity_poly.pdbx_seq_one_letter_code
_entity_poly.pdbx_strand_id
1 'polypeptide(L)'
;MAGVAAPFRCRVQGKITQMTPQQPVALAPEAMPRRQSRIAFADALRVFLIILVIAHHSLEAYATPHPSEVPLPDPPIPRIWAFLWVNAAFFMGVFFFLAGYFTTGAADRKGSAAFLGDRFLRLGLPLVLGTVLIVPLAGWSHVAMDPAMPPIGYWTYVTHDFFGHGSRPAAWPAGERWPTFNFGHLWFLEHLLVYALIYAGVRALLPPRRDTAGGSPPSNAAIAAYAVLLSAATFVIRIWYPQDRWIGFLGIIQMEPAHIAQYASLFAIGVYAGPRRWMETMPTRRGMAWLAVGVILALAAYLLVGTGVIVRNTSRAWWVCTAESFLCAGLCVGLPVLFRELALGTGRLWRMLAANVFAVYVFHFPIVMLLQWALIDAPAPKWLRLLATIAGAVVASFAFTNWVILRLPYARRVF
;
A
#
# COMPACT_ATOMS: atom_id res chain seq x y z
N MET A 1 36.02 62.78 20.53
CA MET A 1 37.49 62.76 20.73
C MET A 1 37.98 61.46 20.06
N ALA A 2 38.72 61.61 18.98
CA ALA A 2 39.25 60.54 18.15
C ALA A 2 40.59 60.06 18.72
N GLY A 3 40.75 58.74 18.84
CA GLY A 3 42.04 58.11 19.17
C GLY A 3 42.49 57.25 18.00
N VAL A 4 43.38 57.84 17.19
CA VAL A 4 44.05 57.17 16.07
C VAL A 4 45.25 56.39 16.62
N ALA A 5 45.28 55.06 16.46
CA ALA A 5 46.45 54.25 16.77
C ALA A 5 47.33 54.14 15.53
N ALA A 6 48.58 54.52 15.64
CA ALA A 6 49.60 54.48 14.61
C ALA A 6 50.17 53.08 14.37
N PRO A 7 50.70 52.77 13.17
CA PRO A 7 51.24 51.45 12.87
C PRO A 7 52.69 51.32 13.35
N PHE A 8 53.02 50.24 14.01
CA PHE A 8 54.37 49.78 14.34
C PHE A 8 55.14 49.37 13.07
N ARG A 9 56.26 50.05 12.80
CA ARG A 9 57.24 49.66 11.74
C ARG A 9 58.34 48.80 12.36
N CYS A 10 58.43 47.57 11.94
CA CYS A 10 59.64 46.79 12.20
C CYS A 10 60.45 46.70 10.90
N ARG A 11 61.72 47.14 10.94
CA ARG A 11 62.65 47.20 9.79
C ARG A 11 63.60 46.03 9.91
N VAL A 12 63.50 45.01 9.00
CA VAL A 12 64.55 44.06 8.74
C VAL A 12 64.84 44.03 7.26
N GLN A 13 66.10 43.99 6.89
CA GLN A 13 66.68 44.23 5.57
C GLN A 13 66.06 43.40 4.41
N GLY A 14 65.75 44.08 3.34
CA GLY A 14 65.83 43.54 1.96
C GLY A 14 64.64 42.81 1.45
N LYS A 15 63.83 43.54 0.66
CA LYS A 15 62.74 43.21 -0.24
C LYS A 15 61.35 43.45 0.34
N ILE A 16 60.74 44.50 -0.12
CA ILE A 16 59.34 44.81 0.10
C ILE A 16 58.56 43.94 -0.89
N THR A 17 57.97 42.83 -0.38
CA THR A 17 56.94 42.11 -1.06
C THR A 17 55.60 42.69 -0.60
N GLN A 18 54.87 43.33 -1.47
CA GLN A 18 53.52 43.80 -1.19
C GLN A 18 52.61 42.57 -0.98
N MET A 19 52.19 42.37 0.28
CA MET A 19 51.11 41.41 0.59
C MET A 19 49.78 42.01 0.17
N THR A 20 49.21 41.48 -0.87
CA THR A 20 47.82 41.73 -1.27
C THR A 20 46.90 41.24 -0.11
N PRO A 21 45.89 42.03 0.31
CA PRO A 21 44.96 41.58 1.33
C PRO A 21 44.23 40.33 0.82
N GLN A 22 44.39 39.23 1.50
CA GLN A 22 43.54 38.04 1.26
C GLN A 22 42.10 38.43 1.55
N GLN A 23 41.27 38.39 0.50
CA GLN A 23 39.82 38.44 0.65
C GLN A 23 39.38 37.31 1.62
N PRO A 24 38.46 37.57 2.54
CA PRO A 24 37.90 36.51 3.37
C PRO A 24 37.28 35.48 2.45
N VAL A 25 37.76 34.23 2.55
CA VAL A 25 37.13 33.07 1.91
C VAL A 25 35.69 32.97 2.45
N ALA A 26 34.73 33.40 1.67
CA ALA A 26 33.33 33.16 1.98
C ALA A 26 33.13 31.66 2.06
N LEU A 27 32.96 31.13 3.28
CA LEU A 27 32.51 29.77 3.51
C LEU A 27 31.21 29.62 2.69
N ALA A 28 31.26 28.78 1.64
CA ALA A 28 30.07 28.42 0.91
C ALA A 28 29.02 27.94 1.93
N PRO A 29 27.77 28.43 1.86
CA PRO A 29 26.75 27.96 2.79
C PRO A 29 26.67 26.46 2.67
N GLU A 30 26.87 25.74 3.80
CA GLU A 30 26.63 24.32 3.88
C GLU A 30 25.25 24.04 3.23
N ALA A 31 25.26 23.26 2.16
CA ALA A 31 24.04 22.92 1.46
C ALA A 31 23.15 22.17 2.45
N MET A 32 22.15 22.88 3.00
CA MET A 32 21.13 22.26 3.82
C MET A 32 20.62 21.01 3.10
N PRO A 33 20.49 19.86 3.78
CA PRO A 33 20.04 18.63 3.17
C PRO A 33 18.73 18.93 2.45
N ARG A 34 18.71 18.78 1.12
CA ARG A 34 17.53 19.02 0.29
C ARG A 34 16.40 18.19 0.87
N ARG A 35 15.42 18.84 1.52
CA ARG A 35 14.14 18.23 1.84
C ARG A 35 13.67 17.58 0.55
N GLN A 36 13.55 16.25 0.54
CA GLN A 36 13.03 15.53 -0.62
C GLN A 36 11.67 16.16 -0.95
N SER A 37 11.57 16.84 -2.08
CA SER A 37 10.34 17.52 -2.49
C SER A 37 9.25 16.46 -2.54
N ARG A 38 8.15 16.73 -1.86
CA ARG A 38 6.97 15.87 -1.83
C ARG A 38 6.54 15.64 -3.28
N ILE A 39 6.43 14.38 -3.70
CA ILE A 39 6.04 14.03 -5.06
C ILE A 39 4.51 14.05 -5.11
N ALA A 40 3.94 15.20 -5.49
CA ALA A 40 2.50 15.46 -5.41
C ALA A 40 1.67 14.42 -6.19
N PHE A 41 2.09 14.02 -7.38
CA PHE A 41 1.37 13.01 -8.16
C PHE A 41 1.39 11.62 -7.52
N ALA A 42 2.46 11.25 -6.79
CA ALA A 42 2.50 9.99 -6.06
C ALA A 42 1.55 10.01 -4.85
N ASP A 43 1.39 11.16 -4.22
CA ASP A 43 0.40 11.35 -3.15
C ASP A 43 -1.03 11.24 -3.69
N ALA A 44 -1.32 11.83 -4.87
CA ALA A 44 -2.61 11.69 -5.54
C ALA A 44 -2.89 10.24 -5.95
N LEU A 45 -1.87 9.53 -6.45
CA LEU A 45 -1.99 8.11 -6.79
C LEU A 45 -2.34 7.27 -5.55
N ARG A 46 -1.74 7.55 -4.38
CA ARG A 46 -2.11 6.88 -3.12
C ARG A 46 -3.55 7.15 -2.71
N VAL A 47 -4.02 8.39 -2.88
CA VAL A 47 -5.43 8.74 -2.61
C VAL A 47 -6.36 7.96 -3.54
N PHE A 48 -6.05 7.88 -4.83
CA PHE A 48 -6.82 7.07 -5.78
C PHE A 48 -6.84 5.59 -5.38
N LEU A 49 -5.69 5.02 -5.04
CA LEU A 49 -5.59 3.62 -4.65
C LEU A 49 -6.35 3.30 -3.36
N ILE A 50 -6.35 4.19 -2.36
CA ILE A 50 -7.12 3.94 -1.13
C ILE A 50 -8.63 4.04 -1.37
N ILE A 51 -9.08 4.88 -2.30
CA ILE A 51 -10.48 4.90 -2.73
C ILE A 51 -10.85 3.57 -3.42
N LEU A 52 -9.94 3.01 -4.24
CA LEU A 52 -10.14 1.68 -4.81
C LEU A 52 -10.19 0.57 -3.76
N VAL A 53 -9.40 0.67 -2.68
CA VAL A 53 -9.46 -0.28 -1.54
C VAL A 53 -10.82 -0.21 -0.87
N ILE A 54 -11.32 1.00 -0.57
CA ILE A 54 -12.67 1.17 0.01
C ILE A 54 -13.74 0.59 -0.92
N ALA A 55 -13.67 0.89 -2.21
CA ALA A 55 -14.61 0.36 -3.19
C ALA A 55 -14.52 -1.18 -3.27
N HIS A 56 -13.31 -1.75 -3.26
CA HIS A 56 -13.07 -3.18 -3.28
C HIS A 56 -13.81 -3.89 -2.12
N HIS A 57 -13.53 -3.47 -0.88
CA HIS A 57 -14.19 -4.05 0.29
C HIS A 57 -15.70 -3.77 0.35
N SER A 58 -16.15 -2.63 -0.18
CA SER A 58 -17.60 -2.39 -0.30
C SER A 58 -18.30 -3.34 -1.29
N LEU A 59 -17.57 -3.79 -2.34
CA LEU A 59 -18.08 -4.66 -3.39
C LEU A 59 -18.05 -6.14 -3.02
N GLU A 60 -17.14 -6.56 -2.15
CA GLU A 60 -16.94 -7.98 -1.79
C GLU A 60 -18.22 -8.61 -1.26
N ALA A 61 -18.94 -7.98 -0.36
CA ALA A 61 -20.21 -8.49 0.18
C ALA A 61 -21.31 -8.65 -0.89
N TYR A 62 -21.22 -7.93 -2.01
CA TYR A 62 -22.17 -8.03 -3.13
C TYR A 62 -21.72 -9.02 -4.23
N ALA A 63 -20.48 -9.50 -4.17
CA ALA A 63 -19.94 -10.44 -5.14
C ALA A 63 -20.14 -11.90 -4.71
N THR A 64 -19.72 -12.21 -3.49
CA THR A 64 -19.84 -13.54 -2.88
C THR A 64 -19.77 -13.39 -1.37
N PRO A 65 -20.58 -14.10 -0.60
CA PRO A 65 -20.46 -14.11 0.85
C PRO A 65 -19.03 -14.55 1.27
N HIS A 66 -18.40 -13.76 2.11
CA HIS A 66 -17.10 -14.06 2.70
C HIS A 66 -17.22 -14.00 4.21
N PRO A 67 -16.54 -14.86 5.00
CA PRO A 67 -16.63 -14.85 6.47
C PRO A 67 -16.30 -13.53 7.15
N SER A 68 -15.55 -12.65 6.49
CA SER A 68 -15.20 -11.31 7.00
C SER A 68 -16.13 -10.19 6.52
N GLU A 69 -17.14 -10.51 5.71
CA GLU A 69 -18.06 -9.53 5.13
C GLU A 69 -19.43 -9.58 5.82
N VAL A 70 -20.16 -8.48 5.75
CA VAL A 70 -21.56 -8.46 6.20
C VAL A 70 -22.40 -9.36 5.28
N PRO A 71 -23.06 -10.40 5.79
CA PRO A 71 -23.89 -11.26 4.96
C PRO A 71 -25.13 -10.48 4.50
N LEU A 72 -25.19 -10.18 3.20
CA LEU A 72 -26.30 -9.47 2.61
C LEU A 72 -27.38 -10.48 2.15
N PRO A 73 -28.68 -10.17 2.36
CA PRO A 73 -29.79 -11.05 1.98
C PRO A 73 -30.01 -11.12 0.47
N ASP A 74 -29.43 -10.17 -0.27
CA ASP A 74 -29.61 -10.08 -1.71
C ASP A 74 -28.75 -11.08 -2.49
N PRO A 75 -29.20 -11.59 -3.63
CA PRO A 75 -28.36 -12.37 -4.50
C PRO A 75 -27.18 -11.52 -5.03
N PRO A 76 -26.01 -12.12 -5.31
CA PRO A 76 -24.85 -11.40 -5.84
C PRO A 76 -25.18 -10.54 -7.07
N ILE A 77 -24.50 -9.40 -7.18
CA ILE A 77 -24.63 -8.55 -8.38
C ILE A 77 -23.73 -9.13 -9.48
N PRO A 78 -24.28 -9.42 -10.67
CA PRO A 78 -23.49 -9.97 -11.76
C PRO A 78 -22.28 -9.10 -12.11
N ARG A 79 -21.18 -9.74 -12.46
CA ARG A 79 -19.91 -9.10 -12.93
C ARG A 79 -19.14 -8.26 -11.90
N ILE A 80 -19.61 -8.08 -10.66
CA ILE A 80 -18.80 -7.42 -9.62
C ILE A 80 -17.47 -8.15 -9.41
N TRP A 81 -17.49 -9.48 -9.48
CA TRP A 81 -16.28 -10.28 -9.38
C TRP A 81 -15.21 -9.89 -10.42
N ALA A 82 -15.61 -9.46 -11.61
CA ALA A 82 -14.66 -8.96 -12.62
C ALA A 82 -13.90 -7.71 -12.14
N PHE A 83 -14.60 -6.78 -11.47
CA PHE A 83 -13.95 -5.60 -10.90
C PHE A 83 -12.98 -6.00 -9.79
N LEU A 84 -13.41 -6.90 -8.89
CA LEU A 84 -12.57 -7.36 -7.78
C LEU A 84 -11.30 -8.02 -8.30
N TRP A 85 -11.43 -8.90 -9.30
CA TRP A 85 -10.30 -9.59 -9.92
C TRP A 85 -9.33 -8.62 -10.62
N VAL A 86 -9.82 -7.70 -11.44
CA VAL A 86 -9.00 -6.70 -12.13
C VAL A 86 -8.29 -5.81 -11.08
N ASN A 87 -9.01 -5.39 -10.05
CA ASN A 87 -8.44 -4.54 -9.01
C ASN A 87 -7.34 -5.27 -8.22
N ALA A 88 -7.60 -6.52 -7.79
CA ALA A 88 -6.61 -7.35 -7.09
C ALA A 88 -5.33 -7.57 -7.91
N ALA A 89 -5.45 -7.66 -9.24
CA ALA A 89 -4.32 -7.85 -10.13
C ALA A 89 -3.26 -6.73 -10.09
N PHE A 90 -3.58 -5.51 -9.62
CA PHE A 90 -2.61 -4.41 -9.66
C PHE A 90 -2.54 -3.52 -8.42
N PHE A 91 -3.67 -3.22 -7.73
CA PHE A 91 -3.72 -2.10 -6.77
C PHE A 91 -2.76 -2.27 -5.59
N MET A 92 -2.70 -3.48 -5.00
CA MET A 92 -1.74 -3.77 -3.93
C MET A 92 -0.30 -3.80 -4.46
N GLY A 93 -0.09 -4.30 -5.68
CA GLY A 93 1.22 -4.25 -6.35
C GLY A 93 1.75 -2.82 -6.49
N VAL A 94 0.91 -1.85 -6.89
CA VAL A 94 1.29 -0.43 -6.94
C VAL A 94 1.61 0.12 -5.54
N PHE A 95 0.85 -0.25 -4.50
CA PHE A 95 1.18 0.14 -3.13
C PHE A 95 2.54 -0.40 -2.67
N PHE A 96 2.86 -1.67 -2.96
CA PHE A 96 4.17 -2.25 -2.65
C PHE A 96 5.29 -1.56 -3.42
N PHE A 97 5.09 -1.27 -4.70
CA PHE A 97 6.05 -0.51 -5.50
C PHE A 97 6.31 0.89 -4.90
N LEU A 98 5.25 1.63 -4.56
CA LEU A 98 5.37 2.95 -3.93
C LEU A 98 6.06 2.86 -2.56
N ALA A 99 5.72 1.86 -1.74
CA ALA A 99 6.37 1.64 -0.45
C ALA A 99 7.87 1.40 -0.60
N GLY A 100 8.28 0.53 -1.53
CA GLY A 100 9.68 0.29 -1.89
C GLY A 100 10.37 1.56 -2.40
N TYR A 101 9.71 2.32 -3.28
CA TYR A 101 10.23 3.54 -3.89
C TYR A 101 10.68 4.60 -2.86
N PHE A 102 9.93 4.75 -1.78
CA PHE A 102 10.24 5.70 -0.71
C PHE A 102 11.09 5.12 0.43
N THR A 103 11.34 3.81 0.44
CA THR A 103 12.07 3.13 1.53
C THR A 103 13.53 3.55 1.59
N THR A 104 14.25 3.57 0.47
CA THR A 104 15.68 3.93 0.42
C THR A 104 15.93 5.33 0.98
N GLY A 105 15.22 6.33 0.49
CA GLY A 105 15.38 7.70 0.96
C GLY A 105 15.02 7.89 2.44
N ALA A 106 14.15 7.06 3.02
CA ALA A 106 13.85 7.09 4.45
C ALA A 106 14.98 6.46 5.27
N ALA A 107 15.53 5.33 4.84
CA ALA A 107 16.63 4.64 5.50
C ALA A 107 17.94 5.43 5.43
N ASP A 108 18.25 6.02 4.28
CA ASP A 108 19.48 6.80 4.09
C ASP A 108 19.51 8.07 4.97
N ARG A 109 18.34 8.70 5.21
CA ARG A 109 18.25 9.86 6.09
C ARG A 109 18.33 9.53 7.58
N LYS A 110 17.82 8.38 8.01
CA LYS A 110 17.63 8.04 9.43
C LYS A 110 18.69 7.10 9.99
N GLY A 111 19.35 6.35 9.12
CA GLY A 111 20.14 5.17 9.50
C GLY A 111 19.25 3.96 9.83
N SER A 112 19.82 2.75 9.80
CA SER A 112 19.07 1.50 9.87
C SER A 112 18.25 1.32 11.15
N ALA A 113 18.82 1.63 12.31
CA ALA A 113 18.13 1.46 13.60
C ALA A 113 16.95 2.43 13.75
N ALA A 114 17.14 3.72 13.48
CA ALA A 114 16.08 4.72 13.57
C ALA A 114 15.00 4.50 12.47
N PHE A 115 15.40 4.00 11.31
CA PHE A 115 14.46 3.57 10.25
C PHE A 115 13.57 2.44 10.74
N LEU A 116 14.13 1.38 11.33
CA LEU A 116 13.35 0.27 11.87
C LEU A 116 12.44 0.71 13.02
N GLY A 117 12.93 1.51 13.96
CA GLY A 117 12.11 2.06 15.04
C GLY A 117 10.90 2.86 14.49
N ASP A 118 11.11 3.67 13.44
CA ASP A 118 10.02 4.38 12.77
C ASP A 118 9.04 3.42 12.07
N ARG A 119 9.52 2.32 11.48
CA ARG A 119 8.64 1.31 10.87
C ARG A 119 7.82 0.55 11.90
N PHE A 120 8.42 0.14 13.03
CA PHE A 120 7.67 -0.48 14.11
C PHE A 120 6.61 0.45 14.70
N LEU A 121 6.93 1.72 14.89
CA LEU A 121 5.96 2.70 15.37
C LEU A 121 4.80 2.90 14.37
N ARG A 122 5.10 3.06 13.08
CA ARG A 122 4.10 3.40 12.06
C ARG A 122 3.35 2.21 11.49
N LEU A 123 3.95 1.04 11.43
CA LEU A 123 3.33 -0.17 10.88
C LEU A 123 2.96 -1.17 11.98
N GLY A 124 3.90 -1.44 12.90
CA GLY A 124 3.72 -2.43 13.95
C GLY A 124 2.66 -2.03 14.97
N LEU A 125 2.68 -0.78 15.46
CA LEU A 125 1.68 -0.33 16.44
C LEU A 125 0.24 -0.36 15.87
N PRO A 126 -0.06 0.21 14.67
CA PRO A 126 -1.38 0.05 14.06
C PRO A 126 -1.76 -1.39 13.74
N LEU A 127 -0.78 -2.23 13.35
CA LEU A 127 -1.03 -3.65 13.11
C LEU A 127 -1.52 -4.34 14.39
N VAL A 128 -0.79 -4.19 15.50
CA VAL A 128 -1.15 -4.84 16.79
C VAL A 128 -2.49 -4.31 17.30
N LEU A 129 -2.64 -2.99 17.40
CA LEU A 129 -3.87 -2.40 17.90
C LEU A 129 -5.08 -2.70 17.01
N GLY A 130 -4.90 -2.62 15.70
CA GLY A 130 -5.96 -2.92 14.74
C GLY A 130 -6.36 -4.39 14.75
N THR A 131 -5.39 -5.32 14.88
CA THR A 131 -5.67 -6.74 15.00
C THR A 131 -6.46 -7.09 16.27
N VAL A 132 -6.23 -6.37 17.36
CA VAL A 132 -6.95 -6.61 18.62
C VAL A 132 -8.32 -5.92 18.65
N LEU A 133 -8.42 -4.71 18.11
CA LEU A 133 -9.60 -3.84 18.29
C LEU A 133 -10.51 -3.75 17.06
N ILE A 134 -9.97 -3.95 15.86
CA ILE A 134 -10.70 -3.71 14.60
C ILE A 134 -11.02 -5.01 13.87
N VAL A 135 -10.01 -5.86 13.66
CA VAL A 135 -10.17 -7.09 12.87
C VAL A 135 -11.23 -8.04 13.44
N PRO A 136 -11.31 -8.30 14.77
CA PRO A 136 -12.31 -9.21 15.29
C PRO A 136 -13.75 -8.75 15.08
N LEU A 137 -13.97 -7.45 14.87
CA LEU A 137 -15.31 -6.91 14.63
C LEU A 137 -15.97 -7.54 13.40
N ALA A 138 -15.19 -7.73 12.32
CA ALA A 138 -15.69 -8.36 11.10
C ALA A 138 -16.12 -9.81 11.32
N GLY A 139 -15.24 -10.63 11.91
CA GLY A 139 -15.57 -12.03 12.18
C GLY A 139 -16.71 -12.18 13.19
N TRP A 140 -16.72 -11.35 14.24
CA TRP A 140 -17.84 -11.34 15.19
C TRP A 140 -19.17 -10.99 14.53
N SER A 141 -19.18 -10.00 13.66
CA SER A 141 -20.40 -9.58 12.98
C SER A 141 -20.97 -10.70 12.10
N HIS A 142 -20.10 -11.42 11.41
CA HIS A 142 -20.50 -12.56 10.59
C HIS A 142 -21.16 -13.64 11.45
N VAL A 143 -20.52 -14.04 12.58
CA VAL A 143 -21.07 -15.03 13.50
C VAL A 143 -22.37 -14.54 14.15
N ALA A 144 -22.43 -13.27 14.55
CA ALA A 144 -23.62 -12.70 15.18
C ALA A 144 -24.85 -12.59 14.25
N MET A 145 -24.62 -12.52 12.93
CA MET A 145 -25.67 -12.47 11.91
C MET A 145 -26.02 -13.83 11.33
N ASP A 146 -25.26 -14.87 11.60
CA ASP A 146 -25.55 -16.23 11.13
C ASP A 146 -26.58 -16.88 12.07
N PRO A 147 -27.82 -17.16 11.59
CA PRO A 147 -28.87 -17.79 12.40
C PRO A 147 -28.53 -19.23 12.79
N ALA A 148 -27.56 -19.87 12.14
CA ALA A 148 -27.10 -21.21 12.49
C ALA A 148 -26.10 -21.22 13.66
N MET A 149 -25.56 -20.06 14.03
CA MET A 149 -24.59 -19.92 15.12
C MET A 149 -25.28 -19.47 16.43
N PRO A 150 -24.85 -19.98 17.60
CA PRO A 150 -25.38 -19.49 18.87
C PRO A 150 -24.97 -18.03 19.08
N PRO A 151 -25.85 -17.21 19.67
CA PRO A 151 -25.54 -15.82 19.99
C PRO A 151 -24.28 -15.72 20.85
N ILE A 152 -23.32 -14.91 20.43
CA ILE A 152 -22.06 -14.72 21.14
C ILE A 152 -21.77 -13.22 21.35
N GLY A 153 -21.39 -12.85 22.59
CA GLY A 153 -20.96 -11.49 22.88
C GLY A 153 -19.59 -11.19 22.26
N TYR A 154 -19.38 -9.90 21.87
CA TYR A 154 -18.15 -9.48 21.19
C TYR A 154 -16.86 -9.93 21.92
N TRP A 155 -16.75 -9.65 23.21
CA TRP A 155 -15.54 -9.99 23.98
C TRP A 155 -15.33 -11.48 24.16
N THR A 156 -16.41 -12.26 24.24
CA THR A 156 -16.35 -13.73 24.24
C THR A 156 -15.81 -14.23 22.89
N TYR A 157 -16.33 -13.69 21.78
CA TYR A 157 -15.80 -13.99 20.45
C TYR A 157 -14.31 -13.66 20.36
N VAL A 158 -13.90 -12.45 20.77
CA VAL A 158 -12.48 -12.04 20.71
C VAL A 158 -11.58 -12.99 21.46
N THR A 159 -11.91 -13.33 22.70
CA THR A 159 -11.04 -14.18 23.53
C THR A 159 -11.09 -15.65 23.13
N HIS A 160 -12.27 -16.19 22.88
CA HIS A 160 -12.48 -17.60 22.62
C HIS A 160 -12.26 -17.95 21.14
N ASP A 161 -13.01 -17.32 20.23
CA ASP A 161 -13.03 -17.75 18.83
C ASP A 161 -11.90 -17.12 18.02
N PHE A 162 -11.56 -15.85 18.30
CA PHE A 162 -10.51 -15.17 17.58
C PHE A 162 -9.12 -15.56 18.08
N PHE A 163 -8.86 -15.47 19.39
CA PHE A 163 -7.56 -15.83 19.95
C PHE A 163 -7.45 -17.29 20.41
N GLY A 164 -8.52 -18.07 20.40
CA GLY A 164 -8.48 -19.50 20.71
C GLY A 164 -8.31 -19.83 22.19
N HIS A 165 -8.83 -18.99 23.10
CA HIS A 165 -8.79 -19.30 24.53
C HIS A 165 -9.86 -20.29 24.89
N GLY A 166 -9.46 -21.49 25.26
CA GLY A 166 -10.38 -22.61 25.57
C GLY A 166 -10.37 -23.72 24.52
N SER A 167 -11.47 -24.42 24.38
CA SER A 167 -11.65 -25.50 23.40
C SER A 167 -12.51 -25.04 22.22
N ARG A 168 -12.28 -25.65 21.06
CA ARG A 168 -13.11 -25.41 19.87
C ARG A 168 -14.58 -25.62 20.18
N PRO A 169 -15.49 -24.67 19.85
CA PRO A 169 -16.92 -24.85 20.07
C PRO A 169 -17.47 -26.05 19.31
N ALA A 170 -18.33 -26.85 19.97
CA ALA A 170 -18.94 -28.02 19.31
C ALA A 170 -19.80 -27.63 18.07
N ALA A 171 -20.40 -26.44 18.11
CA ALA A 171 -21.20 -25.90 17.01
C ALA A 171 -20.36 -25.27 15.90
N TRP A 172 -19.00 -25.22 16.04
CA TRP A 172 -18.14 -24.61 15.03
C TRP A 172 -18.16 -25.40 13.73
N PRO A 173 -18.40 -24.76 12.55
CA PRO A 173 -18.58 -25.46 11.30
C PRO A 173 -17.41 -26.39 10.96
N ALA A 174 -17.73 -27.60 10.50
CA ALA A 174 -16.73 -28.57 10.09
C ALA A 174 -15.91 -28.04 8.91
N GLY A 175 -14.59 -28.09 9.01
CA GLY A 175 -13.67 -27.60 7.98
C GLY A 175 -13.29 -26.12 8.10
N GLU A 176 -13.98 -25.34 8.91
CA GLU A 176 -13.55 -23.97 9.17
C GLU A 176 -12.41 -23.91 10.19
N ARG A 177 -11.52 -22.93 9.99
CA ARG A 177 -10.37 -22.73 10.87
C ARG A 177 -10.81 -22.22 12.24
N TRP A 178 -10.28 -22.81 13.28
CA TRP A 178 -10.36 -22.32 14.66
C TRP A 178 -8.97 -22.45 15.32
N PRO A 179 -8.48 -21.43 16.04
CA PRO A 179 -9.02 -20.09 16.17
C PRO A 179 -9.00 -19.31 14.85
N THR A 180 -9.86 -18.28 14.77
CA THR A 180 -10.01 -17.49 13.55
C THR A 180 -8.98 -16.36 13.41
N PHE A 181 -7.97 -16.35 14.28
CA PHE A 181 -6.93 -15.31 14.29
C PHE A 181 -6.40 -15.01 12.89
N ASN A 182 -6.50 -13.76 12.51
CA ASN A 182 -5.97 -13.23 11.25
C ASN A 182 -5.71 -11.71 11.37
N PHE A 183 -4.97 -11.13 10.43
CA PHE A 183 -4.74 -9.69 10.36
C PHE A 183 -5.81 -8.94 9.56
N GLY A 184 -6.78 -9.65 8.98
CA GLY A 184 -7.82 -9.07 8.14
C GLY A 184 -7.22 -8.17 7.07
N HIS A 185 -7.84 -7.03 6.82
CA HIS A 185 -7.36 -6.02 5.86
C HIS A 185 -5.98 -5.42 6.22
N LEU A 186 -5.47 -5.64 7.45
CA LEU A 186 -4.17 -5.12 7.90
C LEU A 186 -2.96 -5.97 7.45
N TRP A 187 -3.16 -7.07 6.75
CA TRP A 187 -2.10 -7.94 6.23
C TRP A 187 -1.00 -7.18 5.45
N PHE A 188 -1.37 -6.10 4.78
CA PHE A 188 -0.41 -5.27 4.05
C PHE A 188 0.61 -4.56 4.97
N LEU A 189 0.20 -4.13 6.17
CA LEU A 189 1.12 -3.55 7.16
C LEU A 189 2.14 -4.58 7.63
N GLU A 190 1.68 -5.80 7.85
CA GLU A 190 2.54 -6.93 8.21
C GLU A 190 3.61 -7.17 7.14
N HIS A 191 3.20 -7.31 5.88
CA HIS A 191 4.13 -7.49 4.75
C HIS A 191 5.12 -6.33 4.62
N LEU A 192 4.66 -5.08 4.77
CA LEU A 192 5.55 -3.91 4.76
C LEU A 192 6.56 -3.93 5.89
N LEU A 193 6.16 -4.40 7.08
CA LEU A 193 7.08 -4.55 8.22
C LEU A 193 8.13 -5.64 7.94
N VAL A 194 7.70 -6.80 7.44
CA VAL A 194 8.59 -7.90 7.03
C VAL A 194 9.57 -7.41 5.94
N TYR A 195 9.09 -6.73 4.92
CA TYR A 195 9.96 -6.20 3.84
C TYR A 195 10.91 -5.11 4.34
N ALA A 196 10.49 -4.29 5.31
CA ALA A 196 11.37 -3.31 5.94
C ALA A 196 12.49 -3.99 6.75
N LEU A 197 12.20 -5.08 7.46
CA LEU A 197 13.18 -5.90 8.19
C LEU A 197 14.17 -6.56 7.22
N ILE A 198 13.68 -7.20 6.15
CA ILE A 198 14.52 -7.79 5.11
C ILE A 198 15.41 -6.72 4.48
N TYR A 199 14.84 -5.56 4.12
CA TYR A 199 15.61 -4.45 3.54
C TYR A 199 16.71 -3.97 4.49
N ALA A 200 16.42 -3.77 5.77
CA ALA A 200 17.40 -3.33 6.76
C ALA A 200 18.51 -4.37 6.97
N GLY A 201 18.15 -5.67 7.01
CA GLY A 201 19.12 -6.78 7.08
C GLY A 201 20.06 -6.81 5.86
N VAL A 202 19.50 -6.71 4.66
CA VAL A 202 20.28 -6.64 3.42
C VAL A 202 21.22 -5.43 3.42
N ARG A 203 20.75 -4.27 3.89
CA ARG A 203 21.57 -3.05 4.00
C ARG A 203 22.69 -3.18 5.04
N ALA A 204 22.48 -3.94 6.10
CA ALA A 204 23.53 -4.19 7.12
C ALA A 204 24.64 -5.11 6.59
N LEU A 205 24.32 -6.01 5.67
CA LEU A 205 25.25 -6.99 5.10
C LEU A 205 25.99 -6.48 3.84
N LEU A 206 25.41 -5.49 3.14
CA LEU A 206 25.98 -4.95 1.91
C LEU A 206 26.73 -3.64 2.17
N PRO A 207 27.81 -3.35 1.44
CA PRO A 207 28.55 -2.10 1.56
C PRO A 207 27.63 -0.90 1.27
N PRO A 208 27.96 0.30 1.80
CA PRO A 208 27.23 1.50 1.52
C PRO A 208 27.05 1.72 0.02
N ARG A 209 25.82 2.02 -0.38
CA ARG A 209 25.49 2.24 -1.79
C ARG A 209 26.25 3.47 -2.29
N ARG A 210 27.11 3.32 -3.31
CA ARG A 210 27.63 4.46 -4.04
C ARG A 210 26.47 5.19 -4.68
N ASP A 211 26.48 6.54 -4.63
CA ASP A 211 25.43 7.37 -5.20
C ASP A 211 25.12 6.96 -6.64
N THR A 212 24.00 6.27 -6.84
CA THR A 212 23.50 5.90 -8.17
C THR A 212 22.41 6.88 -8.61
N ALA A 213 22.58 8.16 -8.24
CA ALA A 213 21.69 9.21 -8.73
C ALA A 213 21.75 9.26 -10.27
N GLY A 214 20.65 8.90 -10.94
CA GLY A 214 20.53 8.97 -12.38
C GLY A 214 20.77 7.63 -13.09
N GLY A 215 19.76 6.76 -13.10
CA GLY A 215 19.70 5.60 -14.00
C GLY A 215 18.50 5.72 -14.93
N SER A 216 18.66 5.31 -16.18
CA SER A 216 17.55 5.31 -17.14
C SER A 216 16.40 4.43 -16.65
N PRO A 217 15.14 4.86 -16.84
CA PRO A 217 13.97 4.04 -16.58
C PRO A 217 13.99 2.78 -17.49
N PRO A 218 13.29 1.68 -17.10
CA PRO A 218 13.34 0.43 -17.83
C PRO A 218 12.85 0.59 -19.28
N SER A 219 13.48 -0.15 -20.19
CA SER A 219 13.03 -0.24 -21.58
C SER A 219 11.72 -1.04 -21.70
N ASN A 220 11.04 -0.98 -22.85
CA ASN A 220 9.87 -1.81 -23.12
C ASN A 220 10.20 -3.30 -22.99
N ALA A 221 11.38 -3.73 -23.47
CA ALA A 221 11.83 -5.12 -23.36
C ALA A 221 12.03 -5.54 -21.90
N ALA A 222 12.58 -4.67 -21.05
CA ALA A 222 12.75 -4.96 -19.63
C ALA A 222 11.41 -5.07 -18.88
N ILE A 223 10.43 -4.22 -19.21
CA ILE A 223 9.08 -4.29 -18.61
C ILE A 223 8.37 -5.56 -19.09
N ALA A 224 8.44 -5.89 -20.37
CA ALA A 224 7.87 -7.12 -20.91
C ALA A 224 8.52 -8.38 -20.31
N ALA A 225 9.85 -8.40 -20.21
CA ALA A 225 10.58 -9.50 -19.58
C ALA A 225 10.17 -9.68 -18.10
N TYR A 226 10.01 -8.60 -17.36
CA TYR A 226 9.48 -8.65 -15.99
C TYR A 226 8.07 -9.26 -15.97
N ALA A 227 7.16 -8.82 -16.84
CA ALA A 227 5.81 -9.37 -16.90
C ALA A 227 5.80 -10.87 -17.23
N VAL A 228 6.67 -11.34 -18.14
CA VAL A 228 6.83 -12.78 -18.46
C VAL A 228 7.38 -13.56 -17.26
N LEU A 229 8.42 -13.03 -16.58
CA LEU A 229 8.99 -13.69 -15.40
C LEU A 229 7.97 -13.74 -14.25
N LEU A 230 7.22 -12.66 -14.03
CA LEU A 230 6.15 -12.63 -13.05
C LEU A 230 5.05 -13.64 -13.39
N SER A 231 4.65 -13.73 -14.68
CA SER A 231 3.69 -14.71 -15.15
C SER A 231 4.14 -16.14 -14.86
N ALA A 232 5.39 -16.48 -15.17
CA ALA A 232 5.95 -17.80 -14.92
C ALA A 232 5.99 -18.12 -13.41
N ALA A 233 6.45 -17.18 -12.58
CA ALA A 233 6.47 -17.35 -11.14
C ALA A 233 5.06 -17.52 -10.55
N THR A 234 4.11 -16.69 -10.98
CA THR A 234 2.70 -16.75 -10.55
C THR A 234 2.08 -18.07 -10.95
N PHE A 235 2.29 -18.52 -12.19
CA PHE A 235 1.79 -19.81 -12.68
C PHE A 235 2.32 -20.97 -11.83
N VAL A 236 3.64 -21.03 -11.61
CA VAL A 236 4.27 -22.08 -10.80
C VAL A 236 3.73 -22.10 -9.38
N ILE A 237 3.60 -20.94 -8.74
CA ILE A 237 3.07 -20.84 -7.36
C ILE A 237 1.62 -21.31 -7.32
N ARG A 238 0.79 -20.92 -8.30
CA ARG A 238 -0.63 -21.26 -8.33
C ARG A 238 -0.92 -22.73 -8.63
N ILE A 239 0.05 -23.52 -9.02
CA ILE A 239 -0.09 -24.98 -9.08
C ILE A 239 -0.49 -25.54 -7.71
N TRP A 240 0.15 -25.05 -6.65
CA TRP A 240 -0.08 -25.50 -5.27
C TRP A 240 -0.96 -24.56 -4.45
N TYR A 241 -0.89 -23.25 -4.73
CA TYR A 241 -1.56 -22.18 -3.98
C TYR A 241 -2.45 -21.35 -4.93
N PRO A 242 -3.69 -21.77 -5.19
CA PRO A 242 -4.63 -20.96 -6.00
C PRO A 242 -4.93 -19.64 -5.30
N GLN A 243 -5.55 -18.70 -6.02
CA GLN A 243 -6.09 -17.48 -5.44
C GLN A 243 -7.07 -17.80 -4.30
N ASP A 244 -7.23 -16.88 -3.39
CA ASP A 244 -8.05 -16.98 -2.17
C ASP A 244 -7.56 -18.03 -1.14
N ARG A 245 -6.40 -18.65 -1.37
CA ARG A 245 -5.79 -19.56 -0.39
C ARG A 245 -4.78 -18.83 0.49
N TRP A 246 -5.22 -18.43 1.65
CA TRP A 246 -4.38 -17.81 2.69
C TRP A 246 -3.67 -18.86 3.53
N ILE A 247 -2.41 -18.62 3.84
CA ILE A 247 -1.60 -19.45 4.73
C ILE A 247 -0.94 -18.62 5.83
N GLY A 248 -0.69 -19.23 6.99
CA GLY A 248 0.14 -18.67 8.06
C GLY A 248 1.58 -19.18 7.93
N PHE A 249 2.45 -18.46 7.23
CA PHE A 249 3.85 -18.83 7.14
C PHE A 249 4.55 -18.61 8.49
N LEU A 250 5.28 -19.61 8.99
CA LEU A 250 5.85 -19.65 10.34
C LEU A 250 4.83 -19.38 11.47
N GLY A 251 3.53 -19.60 11.20
CA GLY A 251 2.46 -19.35 12.16
C GLY A 251 2.10 -17.89 12.41
N ILE A 252 2.92 -16.94 11.91
CA ILE A 252 2.77 -15.50 12.20
C ILE A 252 2.52 -14.69 10.94
N ILE A 253 3.19 -15.00 9.82
CA ILE A 253 3.08 -14.23 8.59
C ILE A 253 1.91 -14.75 7.79
N GLN A 254 0.85 -13.96 7.68
CA GLN A 254 -0.32 -14.32 6.89
C GLN A 254 -0.16 -13.82 5.47
N MET A 255 -0.14 -14.74 4.51
CA MET A 255 0.03 -14.39 3.11
C MET A 255 -0.92 -15.19 2.22
N GLU A 256 -1.24 -14.61 1.09
CA GLU A 256 -1.80 -15.29 -0.07
C GLU A 256 -0.65 -15.58 -1.05
N PRO A 257 -0.11 -16.84 -1.09
CA PRO A 257 1.06 -17.15 -1.90
C PRO A 257 0.87 -16.84 -3.38
N ALA A 258 -0.37 -16.91 -3.87
CA ALA A 258 -0.72 -16.62 -5.27
C ALA A 258 -0.24 -15.25 -5.76
N HIS A 259 -0.04 -14.27 -4.86
CA HIS A 259 0.39 -12.92 -5.18
C HIS A 259 1.78 -12.55 -4.60
N ILE A 260 2.44 -13.45 -3.86
CA ILE A 260 3.69 -13.11 -3.17
C ILE A 260 4.82 -12.69 -4.13
N ALA A 261 4.91 -13.35 -5.29
CA ALA A 261 5.92 -13.00 -6.31
C ALA A 261 5.72 -11.56 -6.81
N GLN A 262 4.47 -11.15 -7.02
CA GLN A 262 4.09 -9.80 -7.44
C GLN A 262 4.46 -8.77 -6.36
N TYR A 263 4.03 -8.99 -5.13
CA TYR A 263 4.22 -8.02 -4.03
C TYR A 263 5.70 -7.84 -3.67
N ALA A 264 6.43 -8.94 -3.50
CA ALA A 264 7.84 -8.91 -3.15
C ALA A 264 8.70 -8.31 -4.28
N SER A 265 8.45 -8.71 -5.54
CA SER A 265 9.21 -8.17 -6.67
C SER A 265 8.94 -6.69 -6.92
N LEU A 266 7.69 -6.23 -6.83
CA LEU A 266 7.35 -4.82 -7.00
C LEU A 266 7.90 -3.95 -5.87
N PHE A 267 7.90 -4.43 -4.62
CA PHE A 267 8.60 -3.73 -3.54
C PHE A 267 10.11 -3.62 -3.84
N ALA A 268 10.75 -4.72 -4.24
CA ALA A 268 12.19 -4.72 -4.59
C ALA A 268 12.50 -3.80 -5.78
N ILE A 269 11.66 -3.82 -6.83
CA ILE A 269 11.76 -2.89 -7.96
C ILE A 269 11.59 -1.45 -7.48
N GLY A 270 10.64 -1.18 -6.59
CA GLY A 270 10.47 0.14 -5.96
C GLY A 270 11.74 0.61 -5.26
N VAL A 271 12.35 -0.24 -4.43
CA VAL A 271 13.64 0.03 -3.76
C VAL A 271 14.75 0.37 -4.76
N TYR A 272 14.78 -0.30 -5.91
CA TYR A 272 15.75 -0.04 -6.97
C TYR A 272 15.43 1.25 -7.76
N ALA A 273 14.16 1.50 -8.02
CA ALA A 273 13.66 2.61 -8.82
C ALA A 273 13.72 3.97 -8.11
N GLY A 274 13.55 3.99 -6.78
CA GLY A 274 13.46 5.23 -6.00
C GLY A 274 14.66 6.16 -6.17
N PRO A 275 15.90 5.73 -5.91
CA PRO A 275 17.11 6.56 -6.12
C PRO A 275 17.32 6.98 -7.58
N ARG A 276 16.79 6.21 -8.52
CA ARG A 276 16.86 6.46 -9.97
C ARG A 276 15.74 7.35 -10.48
N ARG A 277 14.79 7.69 -9.61
CA ARG A 277 13.67 8.58 -9.93
C ARG A 277 12.84 8.10 -11.14
N TRP A 278 12.60 6.79 -11.26
CA TRP A 278 11.94 6.23 -12.43
C TRP A 278 10.53 6.77 -12.67
N MET A 279 9.75 7.06 -11.61
CA MET A 279 8.42 7.63 -11.78
C MET A 279 8.46 9.03 -12.42
N GLU A 280 9.46 9.84 -12.07
CA GLU A 280 9.62 11.21 -12.61
C GLU A 280 10.24 11.21 -14.01
N THR A 281 11.12 10.24 -14.30
CA THR A 281 11.92 10.21 -15.55
C THR A 281 11.38 9.27 -16.62
N MET A 282 10.36 8.46 -16.31
CA MET A 282 9.72 7.57 -17.28
C MET A 282 9.17 8.39 -18.47
N PRO A 283 9.56 8.08 -19.72
CA PRO A 283 9.03 8.78 -20.91
C PRO A 283 7.52 8.65 -20.99
N THR A 284 6.82 9.76 -21.16
CA THR A 284 5.35 9.82 -21.23
C THR A 284 4.78 8.83 -22.23
N ARG A 285 5.34 8.80 -23.45
CA ARG A 285 4.90 7.87 -24.50
C ARG A 285 4.99 6.40 -24.05
N ARG A 286 6.06 6.03 -23.35
CA ARG A 286 6.25 4.68 -22.84
C ARG A 286 5.24 4.35 -21.73
N GLY A 287 5.10 5.26 -20.76
CA GLY A 287 4.14 5.08 -19.67
C GLY A 287 2.71 4.96 -20.17
N MET A 288 2.29 5.82 -21.10
CA MET A 288 0.94 5.78 -21.69
C MET A 288 0.70 4.54 -22.57
N ALA A 289 1.73 4.05 -23.28
CA ALA A 289 1.62 2.79 -24.02
C ALA A 289 1.39 1.60 -23.09
N TRP A 290 2.12 1.52 -21.97
CA TRP A 290 1.91 0.48 -20.97
C TRP A 290 0.58 0.64 -20.22
N LEU A 291 0.14 1.86 -19.96
CA LEU A 291 -1.21 2.12 -19.45
C LEU A 291 -2.28 1.54 -20.37
N ALA A 292 -2.14 1.80 -21.68
CA ALA A 292 -3.07 1.24 -22.67
C ALA A 292 -3.09 -0.29 -22.65
N VAL A 293 -1.92 -0.96 -22.55
CA VAL A 293 -1.86 -2.42 -22.39
C VAL A 293 -2.63 -2.86 -21.14
N GLY A 294 -2.38 -2.23 -19.99
CA GLY A 294 -3.07 -2.55 -18.74
C GLY A 294 -4.59 -2.37 -18.84
N VAL A 295 -5.03 -1.24 -19.40
CA VAL A 295 -6.47 -0.94 -19.56
C VAL A 295 -7.15 -1.89 -20.54
N ILE A 296 -6.52 -2.20 -21.68
CA ILE A 296 -7.06 -3.17 -22.67
C ILE A 296 -7.22 -4.55 -22.02
N LEU A 297 -6.23 -5.01 -21.27
CA LEU A 297 -6.30 -6.30 -20.58
C LEU A 297 -7.34 -6.29 -19.46
N ALA A 298 -7.52 -5.18 -18.74
CA ALA A 298 -8.57 -5.03 -17.73
C ALA A 298 -9.96 -5.10 -18.37
N LEU A 299 -10.19 -4.41 -19.49
CA LEU A 299 -11.44 -4.47 -20.24
C LEU A 299 -11.70 -5.88 -20.81
N ALA A 300 -10.68 -6.51 -21.38
CA ALA A 300 -10.79 -7.89 -21.88
C ALA A 300 -11.14 -8.87 -20.74
N ALA A 301 -10.49 -8.75 -19.59
CA ALA A 301 -10.79 -9.56 -18.41
C ALA A 301 -12.24 -9.35 -17.93
N TYR A 302 -12.71 -8.09 -17.88
CA TYR A 302 -14.09 -7.78 -17.53
C TYR A 302 -15.11 -8.44 -18.47
N LEU A 303 -14.83 -8.44 -19.77
CA LEU A 303 -15.67 -9.12 -20.77
C LEU A 303 -15.62 -10.65 -20.61
N LEU A 304 -14.41 -11.21 -20.44
CA LEU A 304 -14.21 -12.67 -20.32
C LEU A 304 -14.82 -13.24 -19.03
N VAL A 305 -14.77 -12.50 -17.93
CA VAL A 305 -15.49 -12.84 -16.69
C VAL A 305 -16.99 -12.78 -16.94
N GLY A 306 -17.47 -11.74 -17.62
CA GLY A 306 -18.90 -11.57 -17.94
C GLY A 306 -19.47 -12.66 -18.83
N THR A 307 -18.65 -13.31 -19.66
CA THR A 307 -19.04 -14.45 -20.51
C THR A 307 -18.79 -15.81 -19.86
N GLY A 308 -18.27 -15.85 -18.63
CA GLY A 308 -17.95 -17.09 -17.91
C GLY A 308 -16.69 -17.82 -18.41
N VAL A 309 -15.88 -17.20 -19.28
CA VAL A 309 -14.59 -17.77 -19.73
C VAL A 309 -13.56 -17.71 -18.62
N ILE A 310 -13.54 -16.61 -17.84
CA ILE A 310 -12.76 -16.50 -16.61
C ILE A 310 -13.72 -16.74 -15.44
N VAL A 311 -13.48 -17.80 -14.70
CA VAL A 311 -14.15 -18.16 -13.45
C VAL A 311 -13.09 -18.41 -12.37
N ARG A 312 -13.49 -18.48 -11.08
CA ARG A 312 -12.54 -18.70 -9.97
C ARG A 312 -11.58 -19.89 -10.21
N ASN A 313 -12.05 -20.97 -10.82
CA ASN A 313 -11.23 -22.14 -11.11
C ASN A 313 -10.19 -21.96 -12.24
N THR A 314 -10.29 -20.92 -13.06
CA THR A 314 -9.33 -20.64 -14.14
C THR A 314 -8.11 -19.82 -13.66
N SER A 315 -8.05 -19.40 -12.40
CA SER A 315 -6.93 -18.62 -11.85
C SER A 315 -5.56 -19.32 -11.98
N ARG A 316 -5.54 -20.63 -12.14
CA ARG A 316 -4.34 -21.45 -12.39
C ARG A 316 -3.94 -21.55 -13.87
N ALA A 317 -4.77 -21.10 -14.80
CA ALA A 317 -4.45 -21.18 -16.21
C ALA A 317 -3.28 -20.26 -16.56
N TRP A 318 -2.30 -20.76 -17.31
CA TRP A 318 -1.10 -19.99 -17.67
C TRP A 318 -1.43 -18.67 -18.38
N TRP A 319 -2.43 -18.65 -19.23
CA TRP A 319 -2.86 -17.46 -19.97
C TRP A 319 -3.52 -16.41 -19.06
N VAL A 320 -4.22 -16.84 -17.98
CA VAL A 320 -4.76 -15.94 -16.95
C VAL A 320 -3.62 -15.32 -16.17
N CYS A 321 -2.64 -16.12 -15.72
CA CYS A 321 -1.45 -15.61 -15.01
C CYS A 321 -0.67 -14.62 -15.90
N THR A 322 -0.61 -14.88 -17.22
CA THR A 322 0.06 -13.98 -18.17
C THR A 322 -0.70 -12.66 -18.32
N ALA A 323 -2.00 -12.72 -18.56
CA ALA A 323 -2.83 -11.53 -18.71
C ALA A 323 -2.78 -10.66 -17.45
N GLU A 324 -2.89 -11.26 -16.26
CA GLU A 324 -2.79 -10.57 -14.97
C GLU A 324 -1.44 -9.91 -14.75
N SER A 325 -0.34 -10.60 -15.10
CA SER A 325 1.01 -10.06 -14.95
C SER A 325 1.29 -8.88 -15.88
N PHE A 326 0.82 -8.94 -17.13
CA PHE A 326 0.92 -7.82 -18.07
C PHE A 326 0.00 -6.65 -17.68
N LEU A 327 -1.21 -6.93 -17.20
CA LEU A 327 -2.12 -5.93 -16.62
C LEU A 327 -1.45 -5.22 -15.45
N CYS A 328 -0.89 -5.98 -14.51
CA CYS A 328 -0.15 -5.45 -13.39
C CYS A 328 1.01 -4.55 -13.82
N ALA A 329 1.90 -5.05 -14.68
CA ALA A 329 3.05 -4.29 -15.18
C ALA A 329 2.60 -3.01 -15.91
N GLY A 330 1.55 -3.12 -16.75
CA GLY A 330 0.96 -2.02 -17.49
C GLY A 330 0.46 -0.90 -16.58
N LEU A 331 -0.33 -1.23 -15.57
CA LEU A 331 -0.89 -0.25 -14.63
C LEU A 331 0.17 0.26 -13.64
N CYS A 332 1.11 -0.57 -13.17
CA CYS A 332 2.20 -0.14 -12.30
C CYS A 332 3.14 0.87 -12.96
N VAL A 333 3.36 0.76 -14.29
CA VAL A 333 4.16 1.72 -15.06
C VAL A 333 3.32 2.90 -15.51
N GLY A 334 2.10 2.65 -15.95
CA GLY A 334 1.25 3.65 -16.59
C GLY A 334 0.58 4.63 -15.62
N LEU A 335 0.05 4.16 -14.48
CA LEU A 335 -0.64 5.04 -13.53
C LEU A 335 0.25 6.15 -12.97
N PRO A 336 1.49 5.90 -12.49
CA PRO A 336 2.36 6.98 -12.04
C PRO A 336 2.60 8.04 -13.12
N VAL A 337 2.77 7.63 -14.39
CA VAL A 337 2.94 8.55 -15.51
C VAL A 337 1.67 9.33 -15.77
N LEU A 338 0.51 8.68 -15.81
CA LEU A 338 -0.79 9.36 -15.97
C LEU A 338 -0.99 10.44 -14.92
N PHE A 339 -0.79 10.11 -13.64
CA PHE A 339 -0.96 11.05 -12.53
C PHE A 339 0.05 12.21 -12.58
N ARG A 340 1.26 11.95 -13.07
CA ARG A 340 2.27 12.99 -13.33
C ARG A 340 1.83 13.94 -14.44
N GLU A 341 1.41 13.41 -15.57
CA GLU A 341 1.00 14.22 -16.74
C GLU A 341 -0.26 15.04 -16.47
N LEU A 342 -1.20 14.52 -15.68
CA LEU A 342 -2.37 15.25 -15.23
C LEU A 342 -2.06 16.27 -14.13
N ALA A 343 -0.80 16.38 -13.68
CA ALA A 343 -0.35 17.26 -12.61
C ALA A 343 -1.21 17.17 -11.32
N LEU A 344 -1.73 15.98 -11.03
CA LEU A 344 -2.58 15.73 -9.86
C LEU A 344 -1.79 15.82 -8.55
N GLY A 345 -2.48 16.06 -7.47
CA GLY A 345 -1.89 16.10 -6.12
C GLY A 345 -1.48 17.48 -5.65
N THR A 346 -1.71 18.53 -6.45
CA THR A 346 -1.47 19.92 -6.07
C THR A 346 -2.70 20.50 -5.34
N GLY A 347 -2.49 21.53 -4.52
CA GLY A 347 -3.60 22.21 -3.82
C GLY A 347 -3.87 21.67 -2.41
N ARG A 348 -4.76 22.37 -1.68
CA ARG A 348 -5.06 22.12 -0.25
C ARG A 348 -5.79 20.80 -0.04
N LEU A 349 -6.78 20.51 -0.89
CA LEU A 349 -7.58 19.28 -0.81
C LEU A 349 -6.71 18.03 -0.96
N TRP A 350 -5.87 17.97 -1.99
CA TRP A 350 -4.98 16.84 -2.21
C TRP A 350 -4.00 16.62 -1.05
N ARG A 351 -3.46 17.71 -0.47
CA ARG A 351 -2.58 17.61 0.70
C ARG A 351 -3.31 17.05 1.91
N MET A 352 -4.56 17.46 2.13
CA MET A 352 -5.40 16.94 3.21
C MET A 352 -5.69 15.45 3.00
N LEU A 353 -6.18 15.06 1.82
CA LEU A 353 -6.48 13.67 1.50
C LEU A 353 -5.23 12.78 1.65
N ALA A 354 -4.11 13.19 1.07
CA ALA A 354 -2.87 12.43 1.13
C ALA A 354 -2.32 12.26 2.55
N ALA A 355 -2.52 13.24 3.44
CA ALA A 355 -2.13 13.13 4.83
C ALA A 355 -2.96 12.11 5.61
N ASN A 356 -4.16 11.77 5.13
CA ASN A 356 -5.08 10.85 5.78
C ASN A 356 -5.00 9.41 5.23
N VAL A 357 -4.36 9.17 4.06
CA VAL A 357 -4.39 7.87 3.35
C VAL A 357 -4.06 6.69 4.27
N PHE A 358 -3.02 6.82 5.09
CA PHE A 358 -2.60 5.72 5.95
C PHE A 358 -3.60 5.45 7.09
N ALA A 359 -4.12 6.49 7.73
CA ALA A 359 -5.17 6.33 8.74
C ALA A 359 -6.46 5.79 8.11
N VAL A 360 -6.85 6.27 6.93
CA VAL A 360 -7.99 5.72 6.16
C VAL A 360 -7.80 4.23 5.91
N TYR A 361 -6.59 3.80 5.51
CA TYR A 361 -6.31 2.37 5.30
C TYR A 361 -6.59 1.53 6.57
N VAL A 362 -6.24 2.02 7.75
CA VAL A 362 -6.47 1.27 9.00
C VAL A 362 -7.94 1.23 9.40
N PHE A 363 -8.68 2.32 9.19
CA PHE A 363 -10.03 2.49 9.76
C PHE A 363 -11.19 2.35 8.76
N HIS A 364 -10.94 2.21 7.44
CA HIS A 364 -12.02 2.16 6.45
C HIS A 364 -12.93 0.93 6.58
N PHE A 365 -12.36 -0.24 6.91
CA PHE A 365 -13.08 -1.50 6.87
C PHE A 365 -14.28 -1.54 7.83
N PRO A 366 -14.15 -1.21 9.14
CA PRO A 366 -15.31 -1.12 10.02
C PRO A 366 -16.32 -0.04 9.58
N ILE A 367 -15.88 1.03 8.92
CA ILE A 367 -16.79 2.06 8.40
C ILE A 367 -17.63 1.51 7.24
N VAL A 368 -16.98 0.74 6.32
CA VAL A 368 -17.69 0.03 5.24
C VAL A 368 -18.76 -0.90 5.84
N MET A 369 -18.39 -1.72 6.82
CA MET A 369 -19.32 -2.66 7.48
C MET A 369 -20.49 -1.96 8.16
N LEU A 370 -20.21 -0.88 8.91
CA LEU A 370 -21.27 -0.10 9.58
C LEU A 370 -22.27 0.48 8.57
N LEU A 371 -21.80 0.94 7.42
CA LEU A 371 -22.65 1.44 6.35
C LEU A 371 -23.44 0.31 5.66
N GLN A 372 -22.83 -0.85 5.44
CA GLN A 372 -23.54 -2.03 4.93
C GLN A 372 -24.68 -2.44 5.89
N TRP A 373 -24.41 -2.49 7.19
CA TRP A 373 -25.45 -2.75 8.19
C TRP A 373 -26.55 -1.71 8.22
N ALA A 374 -26.17 -0.43 8.18
CA ALA A 374 -27.17 0.65 8.20
C ALA A 374 -28.08 0.64 6.96
N LEU A 375 -27.60 0.09 5.85
CA LEU A 375 -28.31 0.06 4.58
C LEU A 375 -28.92 -1.31 4.24
N ILE A 376 -28.75 -2.35 5.08
CA ILE A 376 -29.16 -3.72 4.77
C ILE A 376 -30.65 -3.81 4.48
N ASP A 377 -31.48 -3.13 5.27
CA ASP A 377 -32.95 -3.10 5.16
C ASP A 377 -33.48 -1.84 4.46
N ALA A 378 -32.59 -1.02 3.89
CA ALA A 378 -33.04 0.20 3.21
C ALA A 378 -33.93 -0.14 2.00
N PRO A 379 -35.09 0.53 1.83
CA PRO A 379 -36.02 0.27 0.73
C PRO A 379 -35.50 0.85 -0.59
N ALA A 380 -34.34 0.37 -1.04
CA ALA A 380 -33.64 0.81 -2.23
C ALA A 380 -33.06 -0.38 -3.01
N PRO A 381 -32.95 -0.28 -4.34
CA PRO A 381 -32.27 -1.30 -5.14
C PRO A 381 -30.84 -1.56 -4.64
N LYS A 382 -30.42 -2.84 -4.66
CA LYS A 382 -29.10 -3.26 -4.15
C LYS A 382 -27.92 -2.47 -4.72
N TRP A 383 -27.94 -2.13 -6.02
CA TRP A 383 -26.92 -1.31 -6.65
C TRP A 383 -26.86 0.13 -6.09
N LEU A 384 -28.00 0.70 -5.68
CA LEU A 384 -28.04 2.02 -5.07
C LEU A 384 -27.51 1.96 -3.63
N ARG A 385 -27.84 0.91 -2.87
CA ARG A 385 -27.25 0.65 -1.54
C ARG A 385 -25.73 0.50 -1.63
N LEU A 386 -25.24 -0.24 -2.64
CA LEU A 386 -23.81 -0.37 -2.90
C LEU A 386 -23.13 0.97 -3.20
N LEU A 387 -23.69 1.76 -4.12
CA LEU A 387 -23.14 3.09 -4.44
C LEU A 387 -23.16 4.02 -3.23
N ALA A 388 -24.21 3.99 -2.43
CA ALA A 388 -24.32 4.74 -1.18
C ALA A 388 -23.27 4.28 -0.16
N THR A 389 -23.00 2.96 -0.06
CA THR A 389 -21.94 2.41 0.79
C THR A 389 -20.57 2.91 0.33
N ILE A 390 -20.24 2.80 -0.95
CA ILE A 390 -18.92 3.26 -1.46
C ILE A 390 -18.75 4.76 -1.21
N ALA A 391 -19.70 5.58 -1.65
CA ALA A 391 -19.59 7.04 -1.50
C ALA A 391 -19.57 7.47 -0.02
N GLY A 392 -20.46 6.89 0.78
CA GLY A 392 -20.52 7.13 2.22
C GLY A 392 -19.23 6.68 2.94
N ALA A 393 -18.69 5.51 2.61
CA ALA A 393 -17.47 4.99 3.21
C ALA A 393 -16.24 5.84 2.86
N VAL A 394 -16.12 6.31 1.62
CA VAL A 394 -15.06 7.25 1.23
C VAL A 394 -15.16 8.53 2.06
N VAL A 395 -16.32 9.18 2.06
CA VAL A 395 -16.50 10.45 2.79
C VAL A 395 -16.29 10.24 4.29
N ALA A 396 -16.95 9.25 4.88
CA ALA A 396 -16.87 8.97 6.32
C ALA A 396 -15.46 8.59 6.77
N SER A 397 -14.72 7.78 6.00
CA SER A 397 -13.34 7.39 6.35
C SER A 397 -12.41 8.58 6.37
N PHE A 398 -12.44 9.44 5.34
CA PHE A 398 -11.62 10.65 5.32
C PHE A 398 -12.05 11.68 6.38
N ALA A 399 -13.34 11.83 6.61
CA ALA A 399 -13.86 12.71 7.65
C ALA A 399 -13.45 12.22 9.05
N PHE A 400 -13.67 10.95 9.37
CA PHE A 400 -13.31 10.34 10.64
C PHE A 400 -11.81 10.44 10.91
N THR A 401 -10.97 10.09 9.95
CA THR A 401 -9.52 10.16 10.14
C THR A 401 -9.03 11.59 10.30
N ASN A 402 -9.55 12.54 9.52
CA ASN A 402 -9.12 13.93 9.58
C ASN A 402 -9.58 14.66 10.85
N TRP A 403 -10.81 14.40 11.30
CA TRP A 403 -11.42 15.16 12.39
C TRP A 403 -11.35 14.46 13.74
N VAL A 404 -11.16 13.14 13.76
CA VAL A 404 -11.04 12.36 15.00
C VAL A 404 -9.60 11.83 15.15
N ILE A 405 -9.17 10.92 14.29
CA ILE A 405 -7.91 10.18 14.50
C ILE A 405 -6.71 11.13 14.52
N LEU A 406 -6.52 11.97 13.50
CA LEU A 406 -5.36 12.86 13.41
C LEU A 406 -5.39 14.02 14.43
N ARG A 407 -6.46 14.15 15.23
CA ARG A 407 -6.53 15.10 16.35
C ARG A 407 -6.14 14.47 17.68
N LEU A 408 -6.10 13.15 17.76
CA LEU A 408 -5.66 12.47 18.98
C LEU A 408 -4.18 12.76 19.28
N PRO A 409 -3.81 12.87 20.54
CA PRO A 409 -2.40 13.00 20.94
C PRO A 409 -1.56 11.89 20.32
N TYR A 410 -0.38 12.24 19.85
CA TYR A 410 0.57 11.31 19.22
C TYR A 410 0.12 10.63 17.91
N ALA A 411 -1.16 10.67 17.50
CA ALA A 411 -1.63 10.03 16.28
C ALA A 411 -0.83 10.46 15.03
N ARG A 412 -0.50 11.75 14.90
CA ARG A 412 0.33 12.26 13.79
C ARG A 412 1.78 11.75 13.75
N ARG A 413 2.25 11.08 14.82
CA ARG A 413 3.56 10.42 14.82
C ARG A 413 3.46 9.01 14.24
N VAL A 414 2.29 8.42 14.32
CA VAL A 414 1.97 7.07 13.84
C VAL A 414 1.47 7.14 12.39
N PHE A 415 0.48 7.97 12.15
CA PHE A 415 -0.18 8.20 10.87
C PHE A 415 0.36 9.49 10.20
#